data_0ad2162b7ef0f7f5d5afb3f433396318
#
_entry.id   0ad2162b7ef0f7f5d5afb3f433396318
#
_cell.length_a   1.000
_cell.length_b   1.000
_cell.length_c   1.000
_cell.angle_alpha   90.00
_cell.angle_beta   90.00
_cell.angle_gamma   90.00
#
_symmetry.space_group_name_H-M   'P 1'
#
loop_
_entity.id
_entity.type
_entity.pdbx_description
1 polymer ?
#
loop_
_entity_poly.entity_id
_entity_poly.type
_entity_poly.pdbx_seq_one_letter_code
_entity_poly.pdbx_strand_id
1 'polypeptide(L)'
;VSYGHNTEQAEEFLHAQTEENQKKIRLLQADMSSYDEMMKFVSRVKEEASHVDWLVNNVGISTYAKYEDYTFDEWTKIVNTNLSVPVFLVKELRPIMSEGGSILFTGSYAGQQAYSSSLVYGVTKSAIHFLTKSLVKELEPKQIRVNAIAPA
;
A
#
# COMPACT_ATOMS: atom_id res chain seq x y z
N VAL A 1 -6.46 6.50 -7.84
CA VAL A 1 -5.06 6.05 -7.81
C VAL A 1 -4.23 7.04 -7.01
N SER A 2 -3.45 6.57 -6.03
CA SER A 2 -2.52 7.43 -5.30
C SER A 2 -1.16 7.50 -6.00
N TYR A 3 -0.50 8.64 -5.89
CA TYR A 3 0.88 8.84 -6.34
C TYR A 3 1.64 9.73 -5.35
N GLY A 4 2.98 9.60 -5.30
CA GLY A 4 3.84 10.38 -4.41
C GLY A 4 4.20 11.75 -4.98
N HIS A 5 5.48 11.96 -5.30
CA HIS A 5 6.00 13.27 -5.66
C HIS A 5 6.06 13.53 -7.18
N ASN A 6 5.98 12.50 -8.02
CA ASN A 6 6.11 12.64 -9.47
C ASN A 6 4.74 12.88 -10.13
N THR A 7 4.33 14.14 -10.17
CA THR A 7 3.06 14.55 -10.81
C THR A 7 3.10 14.34 -12.32
N GLU A 8 4.21 14.65 -12.97
CA GLU A 8 4.38 14.48 -14.42
C GLU A 8 4.14 13.04 -14.85
N GLN A 9 4.77 12.08 -14.17
CA GLN A 9 4.58 10.65 -14.46
C GLN A 9 3.14 10.19 -14.18
N ALA A 10 2.48 10.74 -13.17
CA ALA A 10 1.08 10.43 -12.88
C ALA A 10 0.14 10.96 -13.98
N GLU A 11 0.41 12.15 -14.48
CA GLU A 11 -0.34 12.74 -15.59
C GLU A 11 -0.07 12.00 -16.91
N GLU A 12 1.17 11.65 -17.21
CA GLU A 12 1.52 10.79 -18.35
C GLU A 12 0.77 9.45 -18.31
N PHE A 13 0.73 8.80 -17.13
CA PHE A 13 -0.07 7.59 -16.94
C PHE A 13 -1.54 7.82 -17.28
N LEU A 14 -2.12 8.94 -16.82
CA LEU A 14 -3.53 9.26 -17.10
C LEU A 14 -3.75 9.49 -18.59
N HIS A 15 -2.90 10.28 -19.25
CA HIS A 15 -2.99 10.58 -20.68
C HIS A 15 -2.78 9.35 -21.59
N ALA A 16 -2.02 8.36 -21.13
CA ALA A 16 -1.84 7.10 -21.85
C ALA A 16 -3.10 6.20 -21.83
N GLN A 17 -4.11 6.54 -21.04
CA GLN A 17 -5.37 5.78 -21.01
C GLN A 17 -6.34 6.24 -22.09
N THR A 18 -7.31 5.39 -22.44
CA THR A 18 -8.40 5.79 -23.31
C THR A 18 -9.23 6.91 -22.68
N GLU A 19 -9.89 7.74 -23.48
CA GLU A 19 -10.76 8.82 -22.99
C GLU A 19 -11.83 8.32 -22.00
N GLU A 20 -12.37 7.14 -22.23
CA GLU A 20 -13.34 6.51 -21.33
C GLU A 20 -12.73 6.20 -19.96
N ASN A 21 -11.50 5.66 -19.95
CA ASN A 21 -10.79 5.33 -18.70
C ASN A 21 -10.31 6.57 -17.97
N GLN A 22 -9.86 7.61 -18.69
CA GLN A 22 -9.46 8.88 -18.07
C GLN A 22 -10.59 9.48 -17.21
N LYS A 23 -11.83 9.41 -17.69
CA LYS A 23 -13.01 9.91 -16.94
C LYS A 23 -13.28 9.15 -15.64
N LYS A 24 -12.83 7.88 -15.57
CA LYS A 24 -13.00 6.99 -14.41
C LYS A 24 -11.85 7.07 -13.40
N ILE A 25 -10.69 7.62 -13.80
CA ILE A 25 -9.50 7.69 -12.95
C ILE A 25 -9.48 9.02 -12.19
N ARG A 26 -9.23 8.94 -10.88
CA ARG A 26 -8.89 10.08 -10.03
C ARG A 26 -7.48 9.91 -9.51
N LEU A 27 -6.62 10.89 -9.77
CA LEU A 27 -5.25 10.94 -9.25
C LEU A 27 -5.26 11.72 -7.93
N LEU A 28 -4.80 11.11 -6.86
CA LEU A 28 -4.69 11.70 -5.54
C LEU A 28 -3.24 11.68 -5.09
N GLN A 29 -2.63 12.86 -4.95
CA GLN A 29 -1.28 12.96 -4.41
C GLN A 29 -1.26 12.73 -2.91
N ALA A 30 -0.36 11.86 -2.43
CA ALA A 30 -0.12 11.62 -1.02
C ALA A 30 1.26 10.99 -0.80
N ASP A 31 2.02 11.52 0.15
CA ASP A 31 3.25 10.87 0.62
C ASP A 31 2.91 9.75 1.60
N MET A 32 2.97 8.53 1.11
CA MET A 32 2.66 7.32 1.90
C MET A 32 3.78 6.95 2.89
N SER A 33 4.80 7.77 3.09
CA SER A 33 5.72 7.64 4.23
C SER A 33 5.23 8.40 5.48
N SER A 34 4.22 9.26 5.33
CA SER A 34 3.64 10.10 6.36
C SER A 34 2.23 9.61 6.74
N TYR A 35 2.03 9.39 8.04
CA TYR A 35 0.70 9.04 8.56
C TYR A 35 -0.33 10.16 8.31
N ASP A 36 0.06 11.42 8.50
CA ASP A 36 -0.84 12.56 8.32
C ASP A 36 -1.27 12.71 6.85
N GLU A 37 -0.35 12.53 5.90
CA GLU A 37 -0.68 12.55 4.47
C GLU A 37 -1.58 11.36 4.08
N MET A 38 -1.33 10.18 4.64
CA MET A 38 -2.22 9.04 4.46
C MET A 38 -3.62 9.34 4.99
N MET A 39 -3.76 10.01 6.15
CA MET A 39 -5.08 10.39 6.70
C MET A 39 -5.79 11.43 5.82
N LYS A 40 -5.08 12.39 5.25
CA LYS A 40 -5.65 13.32 4.26
C LYS A 40 -6.13 12.58 3.02
N PHE A 41 -5.34 11.62 2.53
CA PHE A 41 -5.74 10.76 1.42
C PHE A 41 -7.02 9.97 1.74
N VAL A 42 -7.11 9.36 2.92
CA VAL A 42 -8.31 8.64 3.39
C VAL A 42 -9.53 9.55 3.42
N SER A 43 -9.39 10.77 3.94
CA SER A 43 -10.48 11.76 3.98
C SER A 43 -11.00 12.07 2.58
N ARG A 44 -10.10 12.33 1.63
CA ARG A 44 -10.47 12.57 0.23
C ARG A 44 -11.15 11.37 -0.41
N VAL A 45 -10.67 10.15 -0.15
CA VAL A 45 -11.33 8.93 -0.65
C VAL A 45 -12.76 8.83 -0.11
N LYS A 46 -12.97 9.11 1.19
CA LYS A 46 -14.31 9.08 1.82
C LYS A 46 -15.23 10.18 1.32
N GLU A 47 -14.70 11.31 0.88
CA GLU A 47 -15.48 12.39 0.26
C GLU A 47 -15.90 12.08 -1.18
N GLU A 48 -15.02 11.42 -1.94
CA GLU A 48 -15.21 11.16 -3.38
C GLU A 48 -15.90 9.83 -3.67
N ALA A 49 -15.85 8.86 -2.74
CA ALA A 49 -16.38 7.52 -2.93
C ALA A 49 -17.31 7.10 -1.78
N SER A 50 -18.51 6.66 -2.13
CA SER A 50 -19.47 6.11 -1.17
C SER A 50 -19.06 4.74 -0.63
N HIS A 51 -18.29 3.99 -1.39
CA HIS A 51 -17.79 2.66 -1.02
C HIS A 51 -16.47 2.34 -1.75
N VAL A 52 -15.76 1.32 -1.26
CA VAL A 52 -14.53 0.78 -1.84
C VAL A 52 -14.70 -0.72 -2.02
N ASP A 53 -14.66 -1.18 -3.26
CA ASP A 53 -14.75 -2.61 -3.58
C ASP A 53 -13.37 -3.28 -3.54
N TRP A 54 -12.35 -2.57 -4.02
CA TRP A 54 -11.00 -3.10 -4.10
C TRP A 54 -9.98 -2.10 -3.55
N LEU A 55 -9.16 -2.57 -2.63
CA LEU A 55 -8.03 -1.81 -2.09
C LEU A 55 -6.71 -2.50 -2.47
N VAL A 56 -5.91 -1.86 -3.32
CA VAL A 56 -4.60 -2.37 -3.72
C VAL A 56 -3.49 -1.60 -3.01
N ASN A 57 -2.82 -2.25 -2.06
CA ASN A 57 -1.67 -1.72 -1.33
C ASN A 57 -0.38 -2.09 -2.09
N ASN A 58 -0.01 -1.26 -3.07
CA ASN A 58 1.15 -1.49 -3.93
C ASN A 58 2.35 -0.59 -3.60
N VAL A 59 2.12 0.55 -2.95
CA VAL A 59 3.19 1.48 -2.60
C VAL A 59 4.23 0.80 -1.72
N GLY A 60 5.49 0.98 -2.06
CA GLY A 60 6.60 0.44 -1.30
C GLY A 60 7.92 1.06 -1.75
N ILE A 61 8.86 1.13 -0.83
CA ILE A 61 10.23 1.58 -1.05
C ILE A 61 11.22 0.53 -0.57
N SER A 62 12.38 0.50 -1.17
CA SER A 62 13.50 -0.33 -0.72
C SER A 62 14.77 0.50 -0.68
N THR A 63 15.66 0.14 0.24
CA THR A 63 17.02 0.66 0.31
C THR A 63 17.95 -0.54 0.39
N TYR A 64 18.99 -0.53 -0.43
CA TYR A 64 20.03 -1.53 -0.39
C TYR A 64 21.21 -0.95 0.41
N ALA A 65 21.35 -1.41 1.64
CA ALA A 65 22.45 -1.03 2.52
C ALA A 65 22.99 -2.24 3.27
N LYS A 66 24.25 -2.20 3.67
CA LYS A 66 24.79 -3.20 4.59
C LYS A 66 24.15 -3.00 5.96
N TYR A 67 24.16 -4.05 6.78
CA TYR A 67 23.54 -4.00 8.10
C TYR A 67 24.05 -2.84 8.97
N GLU A 68 25.36 -2.61 8.96
CA GLU A 68 26.03 -1.56 9.72
C GLU A 68 25.76 -0.13 9.23
N ASP A 69 25.25 0.01 8.00
CA ASP A 69 25.03 1.33 7.37
C ASP A 69 23.59 1.83 7.52
N TYR A 70 22.66 1.00 8.02
CA TYR A 70 21.27 1.42 8.21
C TYR A 70 21.14 2.47 9.30
N THR A 71 20.51 3.59 8.96
CA THR A 71 20.10 4.60 9.93
C THR A 71 18.70 4.33 10.49
N PHE A 72 18.42 4.89 11.68
CA PHE A 72 17.07 4.78 12.26
C PHE A 72 16.01 5.50 11.41
N ASP A 73 16.39 6.59 10.74
CA ASP A 73 15.48 7.34 9.85
C ASP A 73 15.12 6.53 8.62
N GLU A 74 16.07 5.85 7.99
CA GLU A 74 15.80 4.93 6.87
C GLU A 74 14.91 3.76 7.30
N TRP A 75 15.22 3.14 8.45
CA TRP A 75 14.37 2.13 9.04
C TRP A 75 12.94 2.63 9.19
N THR A 76 12.76 3.77 9.84
CA THR A 76 11.44 4.35 10.12
C THR A 76 10.68 4.65 8.84
N LYS A 77 11.36 5.25 7.85
CA LYS A 77 10.75 5.55 6.55
C LYS A 77 10.28 4.30 5.82
N ILE A 78 11.12 3.25 5.77
CA ILE A 78 10.77 1.99 5.09
C ILE A 78 9.64 1.28 5.82
N VAL A 79 9.70 1.19 7.15
CA VAL A 79 8.64 0.55 7.96
C VAL A 79 7.33 1.32 7.83
N ASN A 80 7.34 2.63 7.88
CA ASN A 80 6.14 3.44 7.71
C ASN A 80 5.50 3.20 6.35
N THR A 81 6.27 3.35 5.27
CA THR A 81 5.74 3.21 3.90
C THR A 81 5.25 1.79 3.61
N ASN A 82 6.05 0.78 3.97
CA ASN A 82 5.80 -0.59 3.55
C ASN A 82 4.87 -1.37 4.47
N LEU A 83 4.73 -0.95 5.73
CA LEU A 83 3.98 -1.71 6.74
C LEU A 83 2.96 -0.86 7.47
N SER A 84 3.37 0.23 8.15
CA SER A 84 2.44 1.01 8.99
C SER A 84 1.30 1.59 8.17
N VAL A 85 1.60 2.27 7.07
CA VAL A 85 0.58 2.88 6.21
C VAL A 85 -0.38 1.85 5.61
N PRO A 86 0.04 0.73 5.00
CA PRO A 86 -0.87 -0.32 4.57
C PRO A 86 -1.81 -0.84 5.66
N VAL A 87 -1.31 -1.04 6.88
CA VAL A 87 -2.13 -1.49 8.04
C VAL A 87 -3.22 -0.48 8.35
N PHE A 88 -2.85 0.79 8.52
CA PHE A 88 -3.79 1.85 8.88
C PHE A 88 -4.72 2.23 7.73
N LEU A 89 -4.26 2.15 6.49
CA LEU A 89 -5.11 2.38 5.32
C LEU A 89 -6.27 1.36 5.25
N VAL A 90 -5.99 0.08 5.51
CA VAL A 90 -7.04 -0.94 5.64
C VAL A 90 -7.98 -0.61 6.79
N LYS A 91 -7.44 -0.29 7.98
CA LYS A 91 -8.24 0.06 9.15
C LYS A 91 -9.21 1.21 8.86
N GLU A 92 -8.70 2.28 8.27
CA GLU A 92 -9.45 3.52 8.04
C GLU A 92 -10.46 3.40 6.88
N LEU A 93 -10.18 2.60 5.85
CA LEU A 93 -11.10 2.40 4.72
C LEU A 93 -12.08 1.24 4.94
N ARG A 94 -11.80 0.31 5.88
CA ARG A 94 -12.69 -0.81 6.20
C ARG A 94 -14.16 -0.42 6.39
N PRO A 95 -14.51 0.69 7.09
CA PRO A 95 -15.90 1.06 7.30
C PRO A 95 -16.70 1.25 6.00
N ILE A 96 -16.05 1.76 4.95
CA ILE A 96 -16.66 2.00 3.63
C ILE A 96 -16.35 0.90 2.60
N MET A 97 -15.66 -0.17 2.98
CA MET A 97 -15.49 -1.31 2.08
C MET A 97 -16.79 -2.08 1.91
N SER A 98 -17.08 -2.43 0.65
CA SER A 98 -18.22 -3.26 0.29
C SER A 98 -18.12 -4.65 0.93
N GLU A 99 -19.25 -5.23 1.28
CA GLU A 99 -19.33 -6.66 1.59
C GLU A 99 -18.89 -7.47 0.36
N GLY A 100 -18.08 -8.51 0.57
CA GLY A 100 -17.47 -9.27 -0.53
C GLY A 100 -16.33 -8.58 -1.25
N GLY A 101 -15.91 -7.40 -0.80
CA GLY A 101 -14.78 -6.63 -1.35
C GLY A 101 -13.45 -7.38 -1.31
N SER A 102 -12.39 -6.76 -1.79
CA SER A 102 -11.08 -7.41 -1.88
C SER A 102 -9.94 -6.45 -1.53
N ILE A 103 -8.97 -6.96 -0.77
CA ILE A 103 -7.71 -6.28 -0.45
C ILE A 103 -6.57 -7.07 -1.07
N LEU A 104 -5.67 -6.38 -1.77
CA LEU A 104 -4.46 -6.94 -2.34
C LEU A 104 -3.24 -6.19 -1.78
N PHE A 105 -2.28 -6.94 -1.26
CA PHE A 105 -0.98 -6.41 -0.89
C PHE A 105 0.10 -6.83 -1.89
N THR A 106 1.02 -5.94 -2.17
CA THR A 106 2.27 -6.26 -2.86
C THR A 106 3.33 -6.63 -1.82
N GLY A 107 3.46 -7.92 -1.58
CA GLY A 107 4.54 -8.52 -0.84
C GLY A 107 5.86 -8.51 -1.64
N SER A 108 6.70 -9.51 -1.42
CA SER A 108 7.91 -9.78 -2.22
C SER A 108 8.43 -11.17 -1.89
N TYR A 109 9.16 -11.79 -2.82
CA TYR A 109 9.95 -12.97 -2.54
C TYR A 109 11.01 -12.71 -1.45
N ALA A 110 11.53 -11.47 -1.34
CA ALA A 110 12.41 -11.05 -0.25
C ALA A 110 11.76 -11.13 1.15
N GLY A 111 10.44 -11.24 1.25
CA GLY A 111 9.75 -11.51 2.51
C GLY A 111 9.71 -13.00 2.89
N GLN A 112 10.14 -13.89 2.01
CA GLN A 112 10.21 -15.35 2.23
C GLN A 112 11.66 -15.85 2.25
N GLN A 113 12.52 -15.22 1.47
CA GLN A 113 13.93 -15.55 1.32
C GLN A 113 14.79 -14.37 1.76
N ALA A 114 15.74 -14.63 2.65
CA ALA A 114 16.68 -13.58 3.10
C ALA A 114 17.71 -13.26 2.02
N TYR A 115 17.94 -11.97 1.81
CA TYR A 115 19.00 -11.45 0.95
C TYR A 115 19.89 -10.49 1.72
N SER A 116 21.19 -10.51 1.44
CA SER A 116 22.10 -9.50 1.95
C SER A 116 21.69 -8.09 1.46
N SER A 117 21.95 -7.07 2.27
CA SER A 117 21.66 -5.67 1.93
C SER A 117 20.18 -5.30 1.70
N SER A 118 19.23 -6.17 2.07
CA SER A 118 17.80 -5.87 1.97
C SER A 118 17.02 -6.17 3.26
N LEU A 119 17.71 -6.08 4.40
CA LEU A 119 17.19 -6.49 5.70
C LEU A 119 15.84 -5.83 6.03
N VAL A 120 15.77 -4.50 6.03
CA VAL A 120 14.56 -3.76 6.45
C VAL A 120 13.41 -4.02 5.48
N TYR A 121 13.70 -4.01 4.17
CA TYR A 121 12.72 -4.33 3.15
C TYR A 121 12.16 -5.75 3.34
N GLY A 122 13.03 -6.75 3.48
CA GLY A 122 12.63 -8.14 3.70
C GLY A 122 11.77 -8.30 4.95
N VAL A 123 12.14 -7.66 6.07
CA VAL A 123 11.35 -7.65 7.31
C VAL A 123 9.95 -7.10 7.06
N THR A 124 9.83 -5.94 6.37
CA THR A 124 8.51 -5.36 6.09
C THR A 124 7.67 -6.25 5.18
N LYS A 125 8.27 -6.88 4.17
CA LYS A 125 7.56 -7.78 3.26
C LYS A 125 7.16 -9.10 3.91
N SER A 126 7.97 -9.65 4.82
CA SER A 126 7.58 -10.76 5.70
C SER A 126 6.37 -10.39 6.56
N ALA A 127 6.41 -9.20 7.17
CA ALA A 127 5.29 -8.71 7.97
C ALA A 127 4.01 -8.55 7.14
N ILE A 128 4.08 -8.09 5.89
CA ILE A 128 2.92 -8.03 4.97
C ILE A 128 2.34 -9.42 4.69
N HIS A 129 3.18 -10.46 4.51
CA HIS A 129 2.69 -11.82 4.32
C HIS A 129 1.94 -12.35 5.56
N PHE A 130 2.44 -12.04 6.76
CA PHE A 130 1.76 -12.39 8.00
C PHE A 130 0.47 -11.58 8.20
N LEU A 131 0.53 -10.26 7.98
CA LEU A 131 -0.63 -9.35 8.04
C LEU A 131 -1.77 -9.84 7.14
N THR A 132 -1.45 -10.25 5.91
CA THR A 132 -2.43 -10.79 4.97
C THR A 132 -3.22 -11.95 5.59
N LYS A 133 -2.52 -12.92 6.19
CA LYS A 133 -3.14 -14.08 6.85
C LYS A 133 -4.00 -13.67 8.06
N SER A 134 -3.54 -12.69 8.83
CA SER A 134 -4.27 -12.20 10.01
C SER A 134 -5.53 -11.47 9.61
N LEU A 135 -5.46 -10.59 8.59
CA LEU A 135 -6.61 -9.82 8.12
C LEU A 135 -7.71 -10.68 7.49
N VAL A 136 -7.40 -11.85 6.93
CA VAL A 136 -8.43 -12.80 6.46
C VAL A 136 -9.41 -13.11 7.59
N LYS A 137 -8.90 -13.38 8.81
CA LYS A 137 -9.74 -13.69 9.98
C LYS A 137 -10.51 -12.47 10.50
N GLU A 138 -9.84 -11.31 10.52
CA GLU A 138 -10.42 -10.06 11.04
C GLU A 138 -11.53 -9.50 10.13
N LEU A 139 -11.48 -9.80 8.84
CA LEU A 139 -12.38 -9.24 7.84
C LEU A 139 -13.43 -10.25 7.33
N GLU A 140 -13.37 -11.50 7.82
CA GLU A 140 -14.34 -12.55 7.53
C GLU A 140 -15.80 -12.11 7.75
N PRO A 141 -16.16 -11.39 8.85
CA PRO A 141 -17.55 -10.97 9.08
C PRO A 141 -18.13 -10.07 7.98
N LYS A 142 -17.29 -9.37 7.21
CA LYS A 142 -17.69 -8.59 6.02
C LYS A 142 -17.45 -9.33 4.70
N GLN A 143 -17.02 -10.60 4.75
CA GLN A 143 -16.68 -11.41 3.59
C GLN A 143 -15.61 -10.76 2.68
N ILE A 144 -14.79 -9.85 3.22
CA ILE A 144 -13.70 -9.17 2.50
C ILE A 144 -12.55 -10.16 2.30
N ARG A 145 -12.20 -10.41 1.05
CA ARG A 145 -11.06 -11.26 0.70
C ARG A 145 -9.75 -10.49 0.83
N VAL A 146 -8.74 -11.14 1.39
CA VAL A 146 -7.40 -10.55 1.54
C VAL A 146 -6.36 -11.45 0.92
N ASN A 147 -5.55 -10.91 0.01
CA ASN A 147 -4.50 -11.65 -0.70
C ASN A 147 -3.21 -10.83 -0.76
N ALA A 148 -2.11 -11.51 -1.02
CA ALA A 148 -0.83 -10.87 -1.36
C ALA A 148 -0.21 -11.55 -2.57
N ILE A 149 0.45 -10.77 -3.42
CA ILE A 149 1.38 -11.27 -4.44
C ILE A 149 2.81 -11.12 -3.92
N ALA A 150 3.69 -11.99 -4.34
CA ALA A 150 5.11 -11.99 -3.95
C ALA A 150 6.00 -11.98 -5.21
N PRO A 151 6.13 -10.84 -5.89
CA PRO A 151 7.05 -10.70 -7.02
C PRO A 151 8.48 -11.03 -6.61
N ALA A 152 9.26 -11.57 -7.59
CA ALA A 152 10.68 -11.88 -7.42
C ALA A 152 11.54 -10.63 -7.66
#